data_606444490dc26321636333b48507f57f
#
_entry.id   606444490dc26321636333b48507f57f
#
_cell.length_a   1.000
_cell.length_b   1.000
_cell.length_c   1.000
_cell.angle_alpha   90.00
_cell.angle_beta   90.00
_cell.angle_gamma   90.00
#
_symmetry.space_group_name_H-M   'P 1'
#
loop_
_entity.id
_entity.type
_entity.pdbx_description
1 polymer ?
#
loop_
_entity_poly.entity_id
_entity_poly.type
_entity_poly.pdbx_seq_one_letter_code
_entity_poly.pdbx_strand_id
1 'polypeptide(L)'
;MAISYQWTPEEQREYSLAKMFKYIKDYVYPYHPYYRKLFRENNIDPDRLNSYDDFRKIPITGKKDIMEDQKAFVLQPGNEDSPYDVEEISRKKKLWYTWQTLNTRYLRDLYGKPRSFEERVRQTGAGEWLPIHFHASGGTTGDPVQSCYTNYDLKSVVPYIAGMMYLFGWEPTMRALNMYSALPHLAFFQVIFAEFTVDNGGAIFHTCGGRAIPTERQVRIAGSMPFDMYIAIPSYMTYWLKTAIEMIEGGEARKPDPVKIAVLAGEPLSDEYRDKLKGQFEKIGSPDVEIVEGYGSTELKAAFFECGERTGIHLNPEFYFWEVLDPDTREPVPWGEPGVLAFSHIDWRGTVLLRYWMGDLIAGGVVWEKCSHCGLTMPVLRPPIGRARRDFTRIKGVRVLLTEFQNALRRVEGVESFQVIITREDEGDQASRDRVLVYVSLQPGADEEMVRVGVTRQLKMDAEVSPDRIEIEKPKKVENRLFERTGLKADWVVDKREF
;
A
#
# COMPACT_ATOMS: atom_id res chain seq x y z
N MET A 1 -11.62 -24.19 8.39
CA MET A 1 -10.32 -24.14 9.11
C MET A 1 -9.61 -22.89 8.60
N ALA A 2 -8.98 -22.13 9.45
CA ALA A 2 -8.16 -20.97 9.03
C ALA A 2 -6.72 -21.43 8.79
N ILE A 3 -5.94 -20.66 8.00
CA ILE A 3 -4.52 -20.92 7.79
C ILE A 3 -3.77 -20.85 9.14
N SER A 4 -2.74 -21.68 9.30
CA SER A 4 -1.82 -21.53 10.42
C SER A 4 -0.50 -20.96 9.92
N TYR A 5 -0.06 -19.87 10.51
CA TYR A 5 1.26 -19.28 10.23
C TYR A 5 2.43 -20.05 10.86
N GLN A 6 2.16 -21.24 11.44
CA GLN A 6 3.16 -22.22 11.87
C GLN A 6 3.35 -23.34 10.83
N TRP A 7 2.48 -23.44 9.82
CA TRP A 7 2.62 -24.38 8.73
C TRP A 7 3.83 -24.04 7.83
N THR A 8 4.30 -25.01 7.07
CA THR A 8 5.34 -24.76 6.06
C THR A 8 4.83 -23.86 4.95
N PRO A 9 5.72 -23.22 4.18
CA PRO A 9 5.34 -22.42 3.02
C PRO A 9 4.48 -23.22 2.01
N GLU A 10 4.84 -24.48 1.78
CA GLU A 10 4.13 -25.37 0.87
C GLU A 10 2.70 -25.64 1.34
N GLU A 11 2.53 -26.01 2.61
CA GLU A 11 1.21 -26.25 3.20
C GLU A 11 0.32 -24.98 3.14
N GLN A 12 0.88 -23.82 3.42
CA GLN A 12 0.15 -22.54 3.32
C GLN A 12 -0.24 -22.24 1.88
N ARG A 13 0.66 -22.47 0.92
CA ARG A 13 0.40 -22.24 -0.50
C ARG A 13 -0.67 -23.19 -1.04
N GLU A 14 -0.60 -24.45 -0.71
CA GLU A 14 -1.61 -25.46 -1.08
C GLU A 14 -2.99 -25.09 -0.51
N TYR A 15 -3.04 -24.72 0.76
CA TYR A 15 -4.26 -24.26 1.40
C TYR A 15 -4.86 -23.03 0.69
N SER A 16 -4.03 -22.00 0.44
CA SER A 16 -4.46 -20.77 -0.23
C SER A 16 -4.94 -21.05 -1.64
N LEU A 17 -4.29 -21.95 -2.37
CA LEU A 17 -4.69 -22.35 -3.72
C LEU A 17 -6.02 -23.11 -3.71
N ALA A 18 -6.19 -24.07 -2.81
CA ALA A 18 -7.45 -24.80 -2.66
C ALA A 18 -8.62 -23.88 -2.29
N LYS A 19 -8.36 -22.92 -1.37
CA LYS A 19 -9.35 -21.89 -0.99
C LYS A 19 -9.68 -20.98 -2.17
N MET A 20 -8.69 -20.61 -2.99
CA MET A 20 -8.86 -19.83 -4.21
C MET A 20 -9.75 -20.54 -5.23
N PHE A 21 -9.52 -21.81 -5.51
CA PHE A 21 -10.35 -22.56 -6.46
C PHE A 21 -11.79 -22.67 -5.99
N LYS A 22 -11.99 -22.95 -4.71
CA LYS A 22 -13.34 -22.92 -4.12
C LYS A 22 -13.98 -21.54 -4.25
N TYR A 23 -13.24 -20.48 -3.99
CA TYR A 23 -13.72 -19.12 -4.12
C TYR A 23 -14.05 -18.74 -5.56
N ILE A 24 -13.22 -19.13 -6.53
CA ILE A 24 -13.49 -18.93 -7.96
C ILE A 24 -14.78 -19.62 -8.35
N LYS A 25 -14.95 -20.90 -7.99
CA LYS A 25 -16.12 -21.69 -8.31
C LYS A 25 -17.41 -21.17 -7.67
N ASP A 26 -17.36 -20.87 -6.38
CA ASP A 26 -18.56 -20.57 -5.59
C ASP A 26 -18.98 -19.10 -5.67
N TYR A 27 -18.04 -18.17 -6.01
CA TYR A 27 -18.29 -16.73 -5.94
C TYR A 27 -17.86 -15.98 -7.20
N VAL A 28 -16.62 -16.15 -7.67
CA VAL A 28 -16.12 -15.33 -8.76
C VAL A 28 -16.83 -15.70 -10.06
N TYR A 29 -16.77 -16.95 -10.48
CA TYR A 29 -17.38 -17.37 -11.73
C TYR A 29 -18.91 -17.11 -11.79
N PRO A 30 -19.71 -17.42 -10.74
CA PRO A 30 -21.14 -17.16 -10.80
C PRO A 30 -21.54 -15.67 -10.68
N TYR A 31 -20.72 -14.80 -10.06
CA TYR A 31 -21.18 -13.46 -9.71
C TYR A 31 -20.31 -12.31 -10.21
N HIS A 32 -19.16 -12.58 -10.84
CA HIS A 32 -18.24 -11.55 -11.28
C HIS A 32 -18.36 -11.32 -12.79
N PRO A 33 -18.91 -10.19 -13.27
CA PRO A 33 -19.17 -9.99 -14.70
C PRO A 33 -17.92 -10.10 -15.56
N TYR A 34 -16.83 -9.42 -15.17
CA TYR A 34 -15.58 -9.43 -15.94
C TYR A 34 -14.95 -10.83 -16.01
N TYR A 35 -14.68 -11.50 -14.88
CA TYR A 35 -14.00 -12.79 -14.91
C TYR A 35 -14.85 -13.91 -15.51
N ARG A 36 -16.16 -13.84 -15.37
CA ARG A 36 -17.03 -14.80 -16.04
C ARG A 36 -16.94 -14.71 -17.55
N LYS A 37 -16.93 -13.49 -18.11
CA LYS A 37 -16.69 -13.25 -19.54
C LYS A 37 -15.30 -13.76 -19.93
N LEU A 38 -14.26 -13.37 -19.18
CA LEU A 38 -12.87 -13.77 -19.42
C LEU A 38 -12.70 -15.29 -19.44
N PHE A 39 -13.32 -16.02 -18.52
CA PHE A 39 -13.25 -17.48 -18.44
C PHE A 39 -13.89 -18.14 -19.65
N ARG A 40 -15.06 -17.65 -20.09
CA ARG A 40 -15.73 -18.13 -21.31
C ARG A 40 -14.90 -17.90 -22.56
N GLU A 41 -14.36 -16.71 -22.74
CA GLU A 41 -13.53 -16.34 -23.89
C GLU A 41 -12.23 -17.16 -23.97
N ASN A 42 -11.68 -17.57 -22.83
CA ASN A 42 -10.45 -18.36 -22.77
C ASN A 42 -10.70 -19.87 -22.56
N ASN A 43 -11.95 -20.33 -22.63
CA ASN A 43 -12.34 -21.72 -22.43
C ASN A 43 -11.86 -22.31 -21.07
N ILE A 44 -11.87 -21.51 -20.03
CA ILE A 44 -11.48 -21.90 -18.66
C ILE A 44 -12.72 -22.42 -17.93
N ASP A 45 -12.68 -23.70 -17.57
CA ASP A 45 -13.73 -24.35 -16.76
C ASP A 45 -13.33 -24.24 -15.27
N PRO A 46 -14.09 -23.49 -14.44
CA PRO A 46 -13.79 -23.34 -13.02
C PRO A 46 -13.85 -24.66 -12.24
N ASP A 47 -14.58 -25.67 -12.72
CA ASP A 47 -14.66 -27.01 -12.11
C ASP A 47 -13.40 -27.86 -12.35
N ARG A 48 -12.57 -27.46 -13.30
CA ARG A 48 -11.31 -28.16 -13.66
C ARG A 48 -10.06 -27.51 -13.11
N LEU A 49 -10.19 -26.39 -12.41
CA LEU A 49 -9.05 -25.73 -11.74
C LEU A 49 -8.66 -26.56 -10.50
N ASN A 50 -7.53 -27.24 -10.56
CA ASN A 50 -7.06 -28.11 -9.48
C ASN A 50 -5.54 -28.03 -9.22
N SER A 51 -4.81 -27.28 -10.03
CA SER A 51 -3.37 -27.09 -9.91
C SER A 51 -2.97 -25.64 -10.15
N TYR A 52 -1.75 -25.27 -9.73
CA TYR A 52 -1.22 -23.95 -10.03
C TYR A 52 -1.07 -23.73 -11.55
N ASP A 53 -0.76 -24.77 -12.32
CA ASP A 53 -0.69 -24.67 -13.79
C ASP A 53 -2.06 -24.39 -14.41
N ASP A 54 -3.15 -24.88 -13.82
CA ASP A 54 -4.49 -24.51 -14.26
C ASP A 54 -4.82 -23.07 -13.89
N PHE A 55 -4.42 -22.63 -12.69
CA PHE A 55 -4.61 -21.25 -12.24
C PHE A 55 -3.90 -20.25 -13.16
N ARG A 56 -2.71 -20.58 -13.64
CA ARG A 56 -1.92 -19.73 -14.56
C ARG A 56 -2.58 -19.53 -15.93
N LYS A 57 -3.55 -20.36 -16.31
CA LYS A 57 -4.34 -20.17 -17.55
C LYS A 57 -5.27 -18.97 -17.47
N ILE A 58 -5.59 -18.49 -16.26
CA ILE A 58 -6.35 -17.25 -16.07
C ILE A 58 -5.46 -16.09 -16.52
N PRO A 59 -5.87 -15.27 -17.50
CA PRO A 59 -5.09 -14.13 -17.95
C PRO A 59 -4.79 -13.15 -16.83
N ILE A 60 -3.63 -12.51 -16.92
CA ILE A 60 -3.22 -11.46 -16.00
C ILE A 60 -4.09 -10.22 -16.23
N THR A 61 -4.63 -9.69 -15.15
CA THR A 61 -5.43 -8.46 -15.14
C THR A 61 -4.56 -7.27 -14.71
N GLY A 62 -4.79 -6.11 -15.28
CA GLY A 62 -4.07 -4.89 -14.92
C GLY A 62 -4.96 -3.68 -14.75
N LYS A 63 -4.36 -2.54 -14.43
CA LYS A 63 -5.09 -1.28 -14.23
C LYS A 63 -5.95 -0.90 -15.45
N LYS A 64 -5.48 -1.18 -16.67
CA LYS A 64 -6.20 -0.86 -17.90
C LYS A 64 -7.54 -1.57 -17.97
N ASP A 65 -7.57 -2.86 -17.60
CA ASP A 65 -8.80 -3.66 -17.63
C ASP A 65 -9.84 -3.12 -16.65
N ILE A 66 -9.40 -2.70 -15.45
CA ILE A 66 -10.31 -2.08 -14.47
C ILE A 66 -10.87 -0.76 -15.00
N MET A 67 -10.03 0.05 -15.66
CA MET A 67 -10.43 1.37 -16.15
C MET A 67 -11.42 1.31 -17.32
N GLU A 68 -11.48 0.21 -18.04
CA GLU A 68 -12.48 0.00 -19.11
C GLU A 68 -13.90 -0.14 -18.53
N ASP A 69 -14.08 -0.88 -17.44
CA ASP A 69 -15.34 -0.98 -16.71
C ASP A 69 -15.14 -1.36 -15.24
N GLN A 70 -14.98 -0.36 -14.38
CA GLN A 70 -14.74 -0.57 -12.95
C GLN A 70 -15.89 -1.30 -12.24
N LYS A 71 -17.14 -1.18 -12.75
CA LYS A 71 -18.31 -1.83 -12.17
C LYS A 71 -18.30 -3.34 -12.38
N ALA A 72 -17.73 -3.80 -13.49
CA ALA A 72 -17.61 -5.21 -13.79
C ALA A 72 -16.69 -5.97 -12.85
N PHE A 73 -15.85 -5.25 -12.04
CA PHE A 73 -14.94 -5.84 -11.06
C PHE A 73 -15.53 -6.00 -9.65
N VAL A 74 -16.82 -5.75 -9.50
CA VAL A 74 -17.57 -5.98 -8.26
C VAL A 74 -18.41 -7.23 -8.39
N LEU A 75 -18.51 -8.06 -7.34
CA LEU A 75 -19.42 -9.21 -7.35
C LEU A 75 -20.88 -8.73 -7.39
N GLN A 76 -21.63 -9.22 -8.37
CA GLN A 76 -23.01 -8.81 -8.66
C GLN A 76 -23.94 -10.05 -8.76
N PRO A 77 -24.37 -10.63 -7.64
CA PRO A 77 -25.37 -11.69 -7.69
C PRO A 77 -26.67 -11.19 -8.32
N GLY A 78 -27.28 -11.99 -9.18
CA GLY A 78 -28.51 -11.63 -9.87
C GLY A 78 -28.35 -10.66 -11.05
N ASN A 79 -27.12 -10.41 -11.56
CA ASN A 79 -26.94 -9.73 -12.84
C ASN A 79 -27.48 -10.60 -13.99
N GLU A 80 -27.71 -10.00 -15.18
CA GLU A 80 -28.34 -10.67 -16.35
C GLU A 80 -27.66 -11.99 -16.75
N ASP A 81 -26.39 -12.13 -16.47
CA ASP A 81 -25.58 -13.32 -16.75
C ASP A 81 -25.43 -14.28 -15.56
N SER A 82 -25.88 -13.91 -14.38
CA SER A 82 -25.72 -14.76 -13.19
C SER A 82 -26.61 -15.99 -13.25
N PRO A 83 -26.08 -17.23 -13.03
CA PRO A 83 -26.88 -18.43 -12.96
C PRO A 83 -27.78 -18.49 -11.72
N TYR A 84 -27.57 -17.61 -10.76
CA TYR A 84 -28.29 -17.57 -9.49
C TYR A 84 -28.82 -16.18 -9.21
N ASP A 85 -30.11 -16.08 -8.88
CA ASP A 85 -30.68 -14.85 -8.32
C ASP A 85 -30.36 -14.70 -6.81
N VAL A 86 -30.62 -13.50 -6.27
CA VAL A 86 -30.39 -13.22 -4.85
C VAL A 86 -31.27 -14.08 -3.94
N GLU A 87 -32.45 -14.50 -4.40
CA GLU A 87 -33.37 -15.37 -3.62
C GLU A 87 -32.82 -16.78 -3.49
N GLU A 88 -32.25 -17.32 -4.56
CA GLU A 88 -31.64 -18.65 -4.54
C GLU A 88 -30.41 -18.68 -3.63
N ILE A 89 -29.56 -17.66 -3.69
CA ILE A 89 -28.42 -17.51 -2.79
C ILE A 89 -28.89 -17.43 -1.33
N SER A 90 -29.93 -16.63 -1.08
CA SER A 90 -30.53 -16.47 0.24
C SER A 90 -31.09 -17.79 0.78
N ARG A 91 -31.66 -18.64 -0.09
CA ARG A 91 -32.12 -20.00 0.30
C ARG A 91 -30.92 -20.90 0.66
N LYS A 92 -29.87 -20.92 -0.14
CA LYS A 92 -28.67 -21.76 0.10
C LYS A 92 -27.95 -21.35 1.39
N LYS A 93 -27.92 -20.05 1.71
CA LYS A 93 -27.26 -19.49 2.90
C LYS A 93 -28.20 -19.17 4.05
N LYS A 94 -29.45 -19.61 4.00
CA LYS A 94 -30.51 -19.24 4.96
C LYS A 94 -30.11 -19.45 6.43
N LEU A 95 -29.47 -20.57 6.75
CA LEU A 95 -29.02 -20.86 8.12
C LEU A 95 -27.96 -19.88 8.60
N TRP A 96 -27.01 -19.53 7.73
CA TRP A 96 -25.94 -18.60 8.06
C TRP A 96 -26.47 -17.16 8.25
N TYR A 97 -27.34 -16.69 7.33
CA TYR A 97 -27.98 -15.39 7.47
C TYR A 97 -28.90 -15.32 8.69
N THR A 98 -29.59 -16.41 9.01
CA THR A 98 -30.40 -16.52 10.24
C THR A 98 -29.52 -16.33 11.48
N TRP A 99 -28.41 -17.05 11.56
CA TRP A 99 -27.47 -16.93 12.67
C TRP A 99 -26.89 -15.52 12.79
N GLN A 100 -26.48 -14.92 11.70
CA GLN A 100 -26.01 -13.52 11.71
C GLN A 100 -27.11 -12.55 12.15
N THR A 101 -28.34 -12.75 11.68
CA THR A 101 -29.49 -11.92 12.05
C THR A 101 -29.75 -11.94 13.55
N LEU A 102 -29.64 -13.11 14.18
CA LEU A 102 -29.81 -13.24 15.64
C LEU A 102 -28.75 -12.48 16.44
N ASN A 103 -27.55 -12.32 15.90
CA ASN A 103 -26.44 -11.63 16.55
C ASN A 103 -26.33 -10.14 16.16
N THR A 104 -27.24 -9.62 15.34
CA THR A 104 -27.19 -8.24 14.86
C THR A 104 -28.26 -7.39 15.55
N ARG A 105 -27.85 -6.22 16.07
CA ARG A 105 -28.81 -5.20 16.53
C ARG A 105 -29.28 -4.37 15.34
N TYR A 106 -30.58 -4.30 15.14
CA TYR A 106 -31.20 -3.52 14.05
C TYR A 106 -31.75 -2.21 14.62
N LEU A 107 -30.92 -1.15 14.63
CA LEU A 107 -31.29 0.17 15.14
C LEU A 107 -32.55 0.74 14.46
N ARG A 108 -32.76 0.42 13.18
CA ARG A 108 -33.97 0.83 12.45
C ARG A 108 -35.25 0.29 13.11
N ASP A 109 -35.19 -0.86 13.75
CA ASP A 109 -36.36 -1.44 14.43
C ASP A 109 -36.66 -0.72 15.75
N LEU A 110 -35.69 -0.01 16.32
CA LEU A 110 -35.87 0.84 17.50
C LEU A 110 -36.45 2.21 17.18
N TYR A 111 -36.07 2.77 16.02
CA TYR A 111 -36.42 4.14 15.64
C TYR A 111 -37.41 4.22 14.45
N GLY A 112 -37.90 3.12 13.96
CA GLY A 112 -38.82 3.02 12.85
C GLY A 112 -39.88 1.94 13.04
N LYS A 113 -40.52 1.53 11.93
CA LYS A 113 -41.45 0.38 11.97
C LYS A 113 -40.64 -0.90 12.14
N PRO A 114 -40.96 -1.74 13.14
CA PRO A 114 -40.34 -3.06 13.30
C PRO A 114 -40.53 -3.90 12.04
N ARG A 115 -39.48 -4.60 11.63
CA ARG A 115 -39.52 -5.55 10.52
C ARG A 115 -39.71 -6.96 11.02
N SER A 116 -40.29 -7.80 10.18
CA SER A 116 -40.37 -9.23 10.46
C SER A 116 -38.94 -9.84 10.54
N PHE A 117 -38.81 -10.97 11.21
CA PHE A 117 -37.55 -11.70 11.25
C PHE A 117 -37.07 -12.09 9.85
N GLU A 118 -37.97 -12.45 8.99
CA GLU A 118 -37.69 -12.85 7.60
C GLU A 118 -37.14 -11.68 6.75
N GLU A 119 -37.68 -10.47 6.92
CA GLU A 119 -37.16 -9.25 6.30
C GLU A 119 -35.76 -8.90 6.79
N ARG A 120 -35.46 -9.14 8.09
CA ARG A 120 -34.13 -8.96 8.65
C ARG A 120 -33.13 -9.96 8.07
N VAL A 121 -33.51 -11.22 7.91
CA VAL A 121 -32.67 -12.26 7.27
C VAL A 121 -32.37 -11.87 5.80
N ARG A 122 -33.36 -11.41 5.05
CA ARG A 122 -33.15 -10.91 3.68
C ARG A 122 -32.21 -9.70 3.64
N GLN A 123 -32.37 -8.76 4.55
CA GLN A 123 -31.48 -7.60 4.63
C GLN A 123 -30.04 -7.99 4.98
N THR A 124 -29.85 -8.97 5.87
CA THR A 124 -28.52 -9.51 6.19
C THR A 124 -27.87 -10.12 4.95
N GLY A 125 -28.64 -10.90 4.18
CA GLY A 125 -28.16 -11.48 2.92
C GLY A 125 -27.80 -10.42 1.86
N ALA A 126 -28.69 -9.43 1.67
CA ALA A 126 -28.38 -8.32 0.76
C ALA A 126 -27.13 -7.53 1.19
N GLY A 127 -26.93 -7.37 2.49
CA GLY A 127 -25.76 -6.67 3.05
C GLY A 127 -24.42 -7.36 2.76
N GLU A 128 -24.40 -8.68 2.50
CA GLU A 128 -23.18 -9.38 2.08
C GLU A 128 -22.63 -8.83 0.76
N TRP A 129 -23.49 -8.43 -0.15
CA TRP A 129 -23.14 -8.09 -1.54
C TRP A 129 -23.20 -6.60 -1.84
N LEU A 130 -23.88 -5.82 -0.99
CA LEU A 130 -24.05 -4.40 -1.22
C LEU A 130 -22.77 -3.64 -0.87
N PRO A 131 -22.12 -2.95 -1.83
CA PRO A 131 -21.03 -2.03 -1.54
C PRO A 131 -21.49 -0.92 -0.61
N ILE A 132 -20.77 -0.72 0.50
CA ILE A 132 -21.09 0.29 1.52
C ILE A 132 -19.96 1.29 1.77
N HIS A 133 -18.77 1.01 1.26
CA HIS A 133 -17.63 1.91 1.35
C HIS A 133 -16.83 1.88 0.06
N PHE A 134 -16.41 3.05 -0.39
CA PHE A 134 -15.60 3.24 -1.59
C PHE A 134 -14.41 4.13 -1.26
N HIS A 135 -13.26 3.79 -1.82
CA HIS A 135 -12.14 4.71 -1.90
C HIS A 135 -11.47 4.59 -3.28
N ALA A 136 -10.63 5.55 -3.59
CA ALA A 136 -10.01 5.65 -4.89
C ALA A 136 -8.51 5.84 -4.78
N SER A 137 -7.77 5.42 -5.82
CA SER A 137 -6.34 5.71 -5.91
C SER A 137 -6.10 7.21 -6.07
N GLY A 138 -5.02 7.74 -5.51
CA GLY A 138 -4.62 9.13 -5.65
C GLY A 138 -4.08 9.50 -7.04
N GLY A 139 -4.49 8.82 -8.09
CA GLY A 139 -3.93 8.82 -9.45
C GLY A 139 -3.40 10.16 -9.95
N THR A 140 -2.12 10.19 -10.27
CA THR A 140 -1.43 11.36 -10.84
C THR A 140 -1.57 11.48 -12.35
N THR A 141 -2.13 10.44 -13.03
CA THR A 141 -2.17 10.33 -14.49
C THR A 141 -3.46 9.68 -14.97
N GLY A 142 -4.61 10.31 -14.80
CA GLY A 142 -5.90 9.84 -15.29
C GLY A 142 -6.93 9.56 -14.20
N ASP A 143 -8.06 8.95 -14.58
CA ASP A 143 -9.13 8.63 -13.65
C ASP A 143 -8.67 7.68 -12.54
N PRO A 144 -9.16 7.89 -11.30
CA PRO A 144 -8.78 7.06 -10.16
C PRO A 144 -9.40 5.67 -10.27
N VAL A 145 -8.63 4.64 -9.92
CA VAL A 145 -9.18 3.30 -9.68
C VAL A 145 -9.99 3.36 -8.40
N GLN A 146 -11.23 2.90 -8.47
CA GLN A 146 -12.11 2.78 -7.31
C GLN A 146 -12.08 1.34 -6.79
N SER A 147 -12.03 1.21 -5.47
CA SER A 147 -12.20 -0.06 -4.78
C SER A 147 -13.35 0.06 -3.80
N CYS A 148 -14.21 -0.95 -3.76
CA CYS A 148 -15.33 -0.97 -2.86
C CYS A 148 -15.28 -2.16 -1.89
N TYR A 149 -15.90 -1.94 -0.73
CA TYR A 149 -16.07 -2.92 0.32
C TYR A 149 -17.55 -3.13 0.58
N THR A 150 -17.94 -4.37 0.81
CA THR A 150 -19.27 -4.69 1.33
C THR A 150 -19.26 -4.77 2.86
N ASN A 151 -20.43 -4.90 3.44
CA ASN A 151 -20.54 -5.15 4.87
C ASN A 151 -19.86 -6.47 5.29
N TYR A 152 -19.86 -7.48 4.40
CA TYR A 152 -19.10 -8.71 4.62
C TYR A 152 -17.59 -8.45 4.69
N ASP A 153 -17.05 -7.71 3.74
CA ASP A 153 -15.62 -7.39 3.71
C ASP A 153 -15.18 -6.71 5.01
N LEU A 154 -15.94 -5.70 5.45
CA LEU A 154 -15.60 -4.93 6.66
C LEU A 154 -15.72 -5.75 7.96
N LYS A 155 -16.60 -6.76 8.00
CA LYS A 155 -16.82 -7.57 9.21
C LYS A 155 -16.05 -8.88 9.25
N SER A 156 -15.70 -9.43 8.07
CA SER A 156 -15.17 -10.79 7.98
C SER A 156 -13.76 -10.88 7.42
N VAL A 157 -13.29 -9.87 6.68
CA VAL A 157 -11.95 -9.88 6.05
C VAL A 157 -11.05 -8.81 6.68
N VAL A 158 -11.53 -7.58 6.70
CA VAL A 158 -10.75 -6.43 7.18
C VAL A 158 -10.21 -6.60 8.61
N PRO A 159 -10.95 -7.16 9.59
CA PRO A 159 -10.42 -7.37 10.94
C PRO A 159 -9.18 -8.27 11.00
N TYR A 160 -9.15 -9.32 10.18
CA TYR A 160 -7.99 -10.21 10.10
C TYR A 160 -6.76 -9.53 9.49
N ILE A 161 -6.98 -8.68 8.46
CA ILE A 161 -5.90 -7.94 7.84
C ILE A 161 -5.41 -6.83 8.77
N ALA A 162 -6.32 -6.08 9.39
CA ALA A 162 -6.00 -5.07 10.39
C ALA A 162 -5.27 -5.66 11.59
N GLY A 163 -5.60 -6.90 11.99
CA GLY A 163 -4.90 -7.64 13.04
C GLY A 163 -3.41 -7.86 12.77
N MET A 164 -2.93 -7.70 11.53
CA MET A 164 -1.49 -7.73 11.26
C MET A 164 -0.70 -6.60 11.96
N MET A 165 -1.38 -5.59 12.50
CA MET A 165 -0.75 -4.58 13.37
C MET A 165 -0.10 -5.21 14.62
N TYR A 166 -0.59 -6.34 15.09
CA TYR A 166 0.03 -7.05 16.22
C TYR A 166 1.44 -7.57 15.90
N LEU A 167 1.81 -7.72 14.62
CA LEU A 167 3.16 -8.16 14.22
C LEU A 167 4.24 -7.18 14.66
N PHE A 168 3.97 -5.88 14.63
CA PHE A 168 4.92 -4.83 15.03
C PHE A 168 4.66 -4.29 16.46
N GLY A 169 3.97 -5.05 17.30
CA GLY A 169 3.79 -4.71 18.72
C GLY A 169 2.69 -3.71 19.00
N TRP A 170 1.67 -3.55 18.12
CA TRP A 170 0.48 -2.79 18.46
C TRP A 170 -0.22 -3.40 19.69
N GLU A 171 -0.60 -2.57 20.63
CA GLU A 171 -1.40 -2.94 21.79
C GLU A 171 -2.66 -2.07 21.88
N PRO A 172 -3.82 -2.61 22.32
CA PRO A 172 -5.08 -1.86 22.41
C PRO A 172 -5.04 -0.64 23.33
N THR A 173 -4.05 -0.58 24.23
CA THR A 173 -3.83 0.55 25.13
C THR A 173 -3.03 1.69 24.51
N MET A 174 -2.42 1.48 23.35
CA MET A 174 -1.62 2.47 22.64
C MET A 174 -2.49 3.59 22.08
N ARG A 175 -1.88 4.78 22.01
CA ARG A 175 -2.46 5.97 21.39
C ARG A 175 -1.66 6.30 20.14
N ALA A 176 -2.35 6.50 19.03
CA ALA A 176 -1.71 6.82 17.76
C ALA A 176 -2.09 8.21 17.25
N LEU A 177 -1.13 8.89 16.64
CA LEU A 177 -1.33 10.11 15.88
C LEU A 177 -1.31 9.75 14.39
N ASN A 178 -2.48 9.74 13.75
CA ASN A 178 -2.60 9.46 12.32
C ASN A 178 -2.51 10.75 11.50
N MET A 179 -1.46 10.86 10.72
CA MET A 179 -1.15 12.02 9.88
C MET A 179 -1.45 11.77 8.38
N TYR A 180 -2.08 10.66 8.02
CA TYR A 180 -2.51 10.46 6.64
C TYR A 180 -3.59 11.45 6.22
N SER A 181 -3.53 11.89 4.97
CA SER A 181 -4.60 12.69 4.36
C SER A 181 -5.89 11.86 4.22
N ALA A 182 -7.03 12.46 4.58
CA ALA A 182 -8.32 11.78 4.55
C ALA A 182 -8.80 11.39 3.14
N LEU A 183 -8.40 12.12 2.09
CA LEU A 183 -8.90 11.92 0.73
C LEU A 183 -7.77 11.91 -0.28
N PRO A 184 -7.85 11.02 -1.25
CA PRO A 184 -8.70 9.84 -1.47
C PRO A 184 -8.09 8.54 -0.92
N HIS A 185 -7.13 8.63 0.00
CA HIS A 185 -6.15 7.58 0.31
C HIS A 185 -6.69 6.42 1.13
N LEU A 186 -6.44 5.20 0.62
CA LEU A 186 -6.61 3.94 1.33
C LEU A 186 -6.01 3.95 2.74
N ALA A 187 -4.78 4.47 2.89
CA ALA A 187 -4.05 4.41 4.15
C ALA A 187 -4.83 5.07 5.31
N PHE A 188 -5.50 6.19 5.07
CA PHE A 188 -6.34 6.82 6.09
C PHE A 188 -7.48 5.91 6.54
N PHE A 189 -8.20 5.27 5.60
CA PHE A 189 -9.30 4.37 5.92
C PHE A 189 -8.84 3.06 6.56
N GLN A 190 -7.66 2.56 6.20
CA GLN A 190 -7.09 1.37 6.85
C GLN A 190 -6.85 1.62 8.36
N VAL A 191 -6.38 2.80 8.73
CA VAL A 191 -6.22 3.17 10.13
C VAL A 191 -7.58 3.24 10.85
N ILE A 192 -8.60 3.85 10.22
CA ILE A 192 -9.97 3.86 10.79
C ILE A 192 -10.53 2.45 10.91
N PHE A 193 -10.35 1.59 9.90
CA PHE A 193 -10.82 0.21 9.98
C PHE A 193 -10.12 -0.55 11.10
N ALA A 194 -8.81 -0.34 11.29
CA ALA A 194 -8.08 -0.93 12.41
C ALA A 194 -8.64 -0.46 13.76
N GLU A 195 -8.93 0.84 13.91
CA GLU A 195 -9.50 1.43 15.12
C GLU A 195 -10.82 0.76 15.54
N PHE A 196 -11.70 0.43 14.57
CA PHE A 196 -13.03 -0.10 14.87
C PHE A 196 -13.16 -1.63 14.75
N THR A 197 -12.18 -2.31 14.19
CA THR A 197 -12.31 -3.75 13.86
C THR A 197 -11.33 -4.64 14.61
N VAL A 198 -10.22 -4.10 15.08
CA VAL A 198 -9.25 -4.86 15.89
C VAL A 198 -9.72 -4.88 17.35
N ASP A 199 -9.47 -6.00 18.05
CA ASP A 199 -9.91 -6.24 19.42
C ASP A 199 -9.67 -5.05 20.35
N ASN A 200 -10.77 -4.56 20.95
CA ASN A 200 -10.81 -3.38 21.81
C ASN A 200 -10.36 -2.05 21.18
N GLY A 201 -10.10 -2.02 19.87
CA GLY A 201 -9.66 -0.83 19.15
C GLY A 201 -8.36 -0.24 19.66
N GLY A 202 -8.17 1.03 19.38
CA GLY A 202 -7.06 1.85 19.89
C GLY A 202 -7.49 3.30 19.95
N ALA A 203 -6.82 4.12 20.76
CA ALA A 203 -7.10 5.55 20.78
C ALA A 203 -6.30 6.24 19.66
N ILE A 204 -6.97 6.60 18.58
CA ILE A 204 -6.33 7.23 17.41
C ILE A 204 -6.82 8.66 17.25
N PHE A 205 -5.88 9.60 17.14
CA PHE A 205 -6.17 10.99 16.81
C PHE A 205 -5.86 11.22 15.32
N HIS A 206 -6.89 11.54 14.53
CA HIS A 206 -6.78 11.78 13.10
C HIS A 206 -6.56 13.26 12.80
N THR A 207 -5.42 13.62 12.22
CA THR A 207 -5.12 15.00 11.81
C THR A 207 -5.50 15.31 10.37
N CYS A 208 -5.75 14.28 9.57
CA CYS A 208 -6.05 14.39 8.14
C CYS A 208 -4.98 15.10 7.31
N GLY A 209 -3.70 14.95 7.70
CA GLY A 209 -2.57 15.64 7.09
C GLY A 209 -2.50 17.13 7.40
N GLY A 210 -1.49 17.81 6.89
CA GLY A 210 -1.25 19.25 7.13
C GLY A 210 -2.30 20.19 6.54
N ARG A 211 -3.21 19.70 5.69
CA ARG A 211 -4.26 20.51 5.09
C ARG A 211 -5.46 20.77 6.01
N ALA A 212 -5.84 19.75 6.81
CA ALA A 212 -6.98 19.90 7.74
C ALA A 212 -6.54 20.49 9.07
N ILE A 213 -5.45 19.98 9.64
CA ILE A 213 -4.83 20.54 10.84
C ILE A 213 -3.40 20.94 10.47
N PRO A 214 -3.05 22.25 10.50
CA PRO A 214 -1.69 22.71 10.19
C PRO A 214 -0.64 21.97 11.01
N THR A 215 0.54 21.73 10.44
CA THR A 215 1.58 20.90 11.05
C THR A 215 2.01 21.44 12.41
N GLU A 216 2.12 22.76 12.56
CA GLU A 216 2.48 23.43 13.81
C GLU A 216 1.43 23.13 14.92
N ARG A 217 0.16 23.04 14.54
CA ARG A 217 -0.92 22.67 15.48
C ARG A 217 -0.84 21.20 15.86
N GLN A 218 -0.48 20.33 14.92
CA GLN A 218 -0.25 18.91 15.21
C GLN A 218 0.90 18.71 16.18
N VAL A 219 2.00 19.47 16.04
CA VAL A 219 3.14 19.46 16.96
C VAL A 219 2.70 19.88 18.37
N ARG A 220 1.90 20.93 18.51
CA ARG A 220 1.38 21.34 19.83
C ARG A 220 0.45 20.26 20.45
N ILE A 221 -0.36 19.57 19.63
CA ILE A 221 -1.18 18.45 20.09
C ILE A 221 -0.29 17.31 20.58
N ALA A 222 0.75 16.95 19.84
CA ALA A 222 1.69 15.90 20.24
C ALA A 222 2.43 16.24 21.56
N GLY A 223 2.73 17.52 21.80
CA GLY A 223 3.32 17.97 23.06
C GLY A 223 2.32 18.13 24.22
N SER A 224 1.02 17.94 24.01
CA SER A 224 -0.03 18.09 25.02
C SER A 224 -0.74 16.79 25.38
N MET A 225 -0.65 15.77 24.50
CA MET A 225 -1.25 14.45 24.68
C MET A 225 -0.19 13.37 24.44
N PRO A 226 -0.18 12.30 25.27
CA PRO A 226 0.75 11.20 25.03
C PRO A 226 0.32 10.37 23.82
N PHE A 227 1.26 10.13 22.91
CA PHE A 227 1.10 9.21 21.80
C PHE A 227 2.24 8.19 21.78
N ASP A 228 1.89 6.92 21.74
CA ASP A 228 2.86 5.82 21.63
C ASP A 228 3.30 5.58 20.19
N MET A 229 2.45 5.96 19.20
CA MET A 229 2.67 5.68 17.79
C MET A 229 2.37 6.88 16.90
N TYR A 230 3.21 7.08 15.87
CA TYR A 230 2.97 8.01 14.77
C TYR A 230 2.77 7.26 13.46
N ILE A 231 1.78 7.67 12.66
CA ILE A 231 1.43 7.03 11.39
C ILE A 231 1.41 8.09 10.28
N ALA A 232 2.28 7.94 9.27
CA ALA A 232 2.40 8.92 8.19
C ALA A 232 3.04 8.34 6.92
N ILE A 233 3.07 9.13 5.84
CA ILE A 233 4.00 8.90 4.73
C ILE A 233 5.40 9.40 5.12
N PRO A 234 6.49 8.74 4.66
CA PRO A 234 7.87 9.10 5.03
C PRO A 234 8.22 10.58 4.82
N SER A 235 7.87 11.16 3.68
CA SER A 235 8.18 12.56 3.37
C SER A 235 7.45 13.53 4.30
N TYR A 236 6.18 13.26 4.64
CA TYR A 236 5.44 14.10 5.58
C TYR A 236 5.97 13.96 7.01
N MET A 237 6.38 12.76 7.42
CA MET A 237 7.04 12.55 8.72
C MET A 237 8.33 13.37 8.84
N THR A 238 9.16 13.40 7.79
CA THR A 238 10.37 14.25 7.76
C THR A 238 10.04 15.73 7.97
N TYR A 239 9.03 16.22 7.25
CA TYR A 239 8.58 17.61 7.37
C TYR A 239 8.02 17.91 8.77
N TRP A 240 7.18 17.01 9.30
CA TRP A 240 6.60 17.11 10.62
C TRP A 240 7.69 17.17 11.71
N LEU A 241 8.67 16.26 11.66
CA LEU A 241 9.79 16.21 12.61
C LEU A 241 10.64 17.46 12.54
N LYS A 242 10.94 17.97 11.34
CA LYS A 242 11.68 19.25 11.18
C LYS A 242 10.93 20.39 11.84
N THR A 243 9.64 20.53 11.57
CA THR A 243 8.78 21.56 12.20
C THR A 243 8.74 21.39 13.73
N ALA A 244 8.64 20.15 14.22
CA ALA A 244 8.62 19.87 15.65
C ALA A 244 9.92 20.30 16.33
N ILE A 245 11.07 19.97 15.74
CA ILE A 245 12.39 20.35 16.26
C ILE A 245 12.49 21.89 16.34
N GLU A 246 12.18 22.59 15.24
CA GLU A 246 12.21 24.06 15.18
C GLU A 246 11.33 24.71 16.26
N MET A 247 10.09 24.22 16.43
CA MET A 247 9.14 24.75 17.42
C MET A 247 9.55 24.44 18.88
N ILE A 248 10.14 23.27 19.12
CA ILE A 248 10.62 22.90 20.47
C ILE A 248 11.83 23.75 20.84
N GLU A 249 12.81 23.88 19.94
CA GLU A 249 13.99 24.70 20.14
C GLU A 249 13.64 26.19 20.30
N GLY A 250 12.64 26.68 19.56
CA GLY A 250 12.10 28.05 19.66
C GLY A 250 11.19 28.27 20.87
N GLY A 251 10.90 27.27 21.69
CA GLY A 251 9.99 27.36 22.85
C GLY A 251 8.51 27.53 22.49
N GLU A 252 8.12 27.27 21.24
CA GLU A 252 6.74 27.40 20.75
C GLU A 252 5.88 26.15 20.97
N ALA A 253 6.52 25.01 21.23
CA ALA A 253 5.88 23.74 21.53
C ALA A 253 6.60 23.00 22.64
N ARG A 254 5.86 22.19 23.39
CA ARG A 254 6.44 21.24 24.36
C ARG A 254 6.98 20.02 23.61
N LYS A 255 8.04 19.44 24.16
CA LYS A 255 8.56 18.15 23.71
C LYS A 255 7.48 17.08 23.94
N PRO A 256 7.14 16.25 22.92
CA PRO A 256 6.20 15.14 23.10
C PRO A 256 6.78 14.06 24.03
N ASP A 257 5.89 13.23 24.59
CA ASP A 257 6.31 11.99 25.25
C ASP A 257 7.03 11.08 24.25
N PRO A 258 7.93 10.20 24.71
CA PRO A 258 8.66 9.30 23.83
C PRO A 258 7.73 8.41 22.98
N VAL A 259 7.89 8.52 21.67
CA VAL A 259 7.17 7.68 20.68
C VAL A 259 7.88 6.33 20.58
N LYS A 260 7.10 5.24 20.66
CA LYS A 260 7.64 3.87 20.59
C LYS A 260 7.74 3.37 19.15
N ILE A 261 6.71 3.66 18.34
CA ILE A 261 6.58 3.12 16.98
C ILE A 261 6.23 4.25 16.00
N ALA A 262 6.90 4.28 14.85
CA ALA A 262 6.52 5.08 13.70
C ALA A 262 6.18 4.17 12.52
N VAL A 263 4.91 4.10 12.13
CA VAL A 263 4.44 3.32 10.98
C VAL A 263 4.44 4.21 9.75
N LEU A 264 5.30 3.89 8.79
CA LEU A 264 5.49 4.67 7.58
C LEU A 264 5.15 3.85 6.33
N ALA A 265 4.26 4.37 5.48
CA ALA A 265 3.86 3.67 4.25
C ALA A 265 3.51 4.64 3.12
N GLY A 266 3.48 4.13 1.89
CA GLY A 266 3.06 4.86 0.70
C GLY A 266 4.16 5.54 -0.10
N GLU A 267 5.39 5.49 0.40
CA GLU A 267 6.63 5.90 -0.28
C GLU A 267 7.74 4.92 0.10
N PRO A 268 8.75 4.71 -0.78
CA PRO A 268 9.90 3.87 -0.44
C PRO A 268 10.67 4.39 0.78
N LEU A 269 11.08 3.49 1.66
CA LEU A 269 11.83 3.79 2.87
C LEU A 269 13.17 3.02 2.84
N SER A 270 14.26 3.68 2.35
CA SER A 270 15.58 3.07 2.41
C SER A 270 16.15 3.08 3.83
N ASP A 271 17.16 2.24 4.08
CA ASP A 271 17.81 2.18 5.39
C ASP A 271 18.43 3.53 5.78
N GLU A 272 19.06 4.22 4.84
CA GLU A 272 19.63 5.55 5.08
C GLU A 272 18.55 6.59 5.41
N TYR A 273 17.37 6.47 4.78
CA TYR A 273 16.25 7.37 5.08
C TYR A 273 15.69 7.07 6.47
N ARG A 274 15.59 5.81 6.83
CA ARG A 274 15.17 5.37 8.15
C ARG A 274 16.10 5.88 9.24
N ASP A 275 17.43 5.77 9.05
CA ASP A 275 18.44 6.26 9.99
C ASP A 275 18.39 7.79 10.15
N LYS A 276 18.16 8.52 9.06
CA LYS A 276 17.94 9.98 9.12
C LYS A 276 16.70 10.33 9.95
N LEU A 277 15.58 9.62 9.77
CA LEU A 277 14.38 9.84 10.58
C LEU A 277 14.62 9.52 12.06
N LYS A 278 15.33 8.43 12.38
CA LYS A 278 15.72 8.11 13.77
C LYS A 278 16.47 9.24 14.44
N GLY A 279 17.46 9.83 13.76
CA GLY A 279 18.18 11.00 14.28
C GLY A 279 17.28 12.23 14.50
N GLN A 280 16.21 12.38 13.74
CA GLN A 280 15.21 13.43 13.98
C GLN A 280 14.29 13.09 15.17
N PHE A 281 13.86 11.83 15.31
CA PHE A 281 13.09 11.36 16.47
C PHE A 281 13.88 11.52 17.78
N GLU A 282 15.17 11.22 17.79
CA GLU A 282 16.04 11.43 18.95
C GLU A 282 16.01 12.89 19.44
N LYS A 283 16.08 13.86 18.51
CA LYS A 283 16.03 15.30 18.85
C LYS A 283 14.71 15.69 19.54
N ILE A 284 13.59 15.07 19.18
CA ILE A 284 12.31 15.32 19.84
C ILE A 284 12.07 14.43 21.07
N GLY A 285 13.05 13.58 21.47
CA GLY A 285 12.99 12.77 22.70
C GLY A 285 12.55 11.34 22.55
N SER A 286 12.65 10.78 21.36
CA SER A 286 12.28 9.39 21.04
C SER A 286 13.47 8.63 20.44
N PRO A 287 14.59 8.43 21.19
CA PRO A 287 15.80 7.79 20.67
C PRO A 287 15.57 6.30 20.33
N ASP A 288 14.66 5.64 21.04
CA ASP A 288 14.39 4.21 20.90
C ASP A 288 13.17 3.91 19.99
N VAL A 289 12.76 4.89 19.16
CA VAL A 289 11.64 4.69 18.24
C VAL A 289 11.94 3.56 17.25
N GLU A 290 11.01 2.64 17.09
CA GLU A 290 11.03 1.62 16.05
C GLU A 290 10.28 2.13 14.81
N ILE A 291 10.96 2.17 13.65
CA ILE A 291 10.35 2.63 12.41
C ILE A 291 9.95 1.41 11.56
N VAL A 292 8.67 1.20 11.42
CA VAL A 292 8.07 0.08 10.70
C VAL A 292 7.58 0.53 9.33
N GLU A 293 8.00 -0.17 8.27
CA GLU A 293 7.54 0.09 6.92
C GLU A 293 6.24 -0.66 6.64
N GLY A 294 5.32 0.03 5.95
CA GLY A 294 4.08 -0.54 5.47
C GLY A 294 3.96 -0.48 3.94
N TYR A 295 3.36 -1.51 3.36
CA TYR A 295 3.08 -1.62 1.94
C TYR A 295 1.59 -1.88 1.70
N GLY A 296 0.99 -1.14 0.78
CA GLY A 296 -0.41 -1.30 0.42
C GLY A 296 -0.80 -0.53 -0.82
N SER A 297 -1.90 -0.92 -1.43
CA SER A 297 -2.50 -0.20 -2.56
C SER A 297 -4.02 -0.21 -2.48
N THR A 298 -4.65 0.70 -3.22
CA THR A 298 -6.11 0.77 -3.33
C THR A 298 -6.70 -0.54 -3.85
N GLU A 299 -6.04 -1.16 -4.79
CA GLU A 299 -6.44 -2.42 -5.42
C GLU A 299 -6.32 -3.61 -4.45
N LEU A 300 -5.31 -3.64 -3.61
CA LEU A 300 -5.17 -4.62 -2.53
C LEU A 300 -6.27 -4.51 -1.47
N LYS A 301 -6.80 -3.32 -1.25
CA LYS A 301 -7.74 -3.04 -0.15
C LYS A 301 -7.15 -3.31 1.24
N ALA A 302 -5.83 -3.32 1.35
CA ALA A 302 -5.07 -3.69 2.54
C ALA A 302 -3.77 -2.94 2.64
N ALA A 303 -3.21 -2.93 3.86
CA ALA A 303 -1.82 -2.60 4.13
C ALA A 303 -1.18 -3.76 4.90
N PHE A 304 0.08 -4.04 4.58
CA PHE A 304 0.92 -5.06 5.16
C PHE A 304 2.15 -4.41 5.77
N PHE A 305 2.76 -5.03 6.79
CA PHE A 305 3.76 -4.38 7.61
C PHE A 305 4.97 -5.28 7.88
N GLU A 306 6.09 -4.67 8.18
CA GLU A 306 7.18 -5.33 8.86
C GLU A 306 6.72 -5.81 10.25
N CYS A 307 7.34 -6.88 10.76
CA CYS A 307 7.09 -7.33 12.14
C CYS A 307 8.09 -6.73 13.15
N GLY A 308 9.04 -5.98 12.69
CA GLY A 308 10.05 -5.23 13.37
C GLY A 308 10.89 -4.50 12.32
N GLU A 309 11.76 -3.63 12.75
CA GLU A 309 12.53 -2.78 11.87
C GLU A 309 13.42 -3.62 10.91
N ARG A 310 13.35 -3.34 9.60
CA ARG A 310 14.16 -4.00 8.55
C ARG A 310 13.95 -5.53 8.43
N THR A 311 12.80 -6.03 8.87
CA THR A 311 12.51 -7.47 8.78
C THR A 311 11.89 -7.88 7.45
N GLY A 312 11.49 -6.89 6.62
CA GLY A 312 10.69 -7.08 5.43
C GLY A 312 9.19 -7.16 5.73
N ILE A 313 8.38 -6.92 4.72
CA ILE A 313 6.93 -6.74 4.87
C ILE A 313 6.21 -8.09 4.74
N HIS A 314 5.54 -8.51 5.79
CA HIS A 314 4.76 -9.74 5.82
C HIS A 314 3.48 -9.61 5.02
N LEU A 315 3.24 -10.52 4.07
CA LEU A 315 2.04 -10.58 3.25
C LEU A 315 1.06 -11.62 3.80
N ASN A 316 -0.25 -11.34 3.70
CA ASN A 316 -1.28 -12.25 4.20
C ASN A 316 -1.63 -13.31 3.13
N PRO A 317 -1.43 -14.62 3.37
CA PRO A 317 -1.79 -15.69 2.44
C PRO A 317 -3.20 -16.24 2.65
N GLU A 318 -3.93 -15.83 3.68
CA GLU A 318 -5.31 -16.29 3.96
C GLU A 318 -6.34 -15.64 3.01
N PHE A 319 -6.16 -14.35 2.70
CA PHE A 319 -7.09 -13.55 1.90
C PHE A 319 -6.51 -13.11 0.55
N TYR A 320 -5.27 -13.54 0.26
CA TYR A 320 -4.58 -13.25 -1.00
C TYR A 320 -3.78 -14.46 -1.45
N PHE A 321 -3.89 -14.78 -2.74
CA PHE A 321 -2.94 -15.67 -3.39
C PHE A 321 -1.88 -14.80 -4.08
N TRP A 322 -0.62 -15.02 -3.75
CA TRP A 322 0.50 -14.22 -4.20
C TRP A 322 1.29 -14.90 -5.32
N GLU A 323 1.69 -14.11 -6.30
CA GLU A 323 2.59 -14.51 -7.38
C GLU A 323 3.68 -13.46 -7.53
N VAL A 324 4.88 -13.88 -7.88
CA VAL A 324 5.98 -13.00 -8.31
C VAL A 324 6.30 -13.37 -9.74
N LEU A 325 6.19 -12.41 -10.64
CA LEU A 325 6.22 -12.64 -12.07
C LEU A 325 7.37 -11.87 -12.73
N ASP A 326 8.01 -12.49 -13.70
CA ASP A 326 9.01 -11.83 -14.52
C ASP A 326 8.39 -10.61 -15.25
N PRO A 327 9.05 -9.45 -15.25
CA PRO A 327 8.50 -8.22 -15.83
C PRO A 327 8.27 -8.27 -17.35
N ASP A 328 9.02 -9.09 -18.06
CA ASP A 328 8.99 -9.15 -19.52
C ASP A 328 8.12 -10.32 -20.02
N THR A 329 8.32 -11.53 -19.46
CA THR A 329 7.61 -12.75 -19.88
C THR A 329 6.28 -12.98 -19.18
N ARG A 330 6.06 -12.37 -18.01
CA ARG A 330 4.90 -12.60 -17.12
C ARG A 330 4.84 -14.02 -16.54
N GLU A 331 5.90 -14.78 -16.68
CA GLU A 331 6.01 -16.11 -16.09
C GLU A 331 6.40 -16.00 -14.61
N PRO A 332 6.00 -16.95 -13.76
CA PRO A 332 6.41 -16.99 -12.37
C PRO A 332 7.92 -17.12 -12.22
N VAL A 333 8.48 -16.35 -11.29
CA VAL A 333 9.87 -16.51 -10.86
C VAL A 333 9.95 -17.29 -9.53
N PRO A 334 11.07 -17.94 -9.22
CA PRO A 334 11.26 -18.58 -7.93
C PRO A 334 11.14 -17.60 -6.76
N TRP A 335 10.70 -18.08 -5.60
CA TRP A 335 10.71 -17.30 -4.38
C TRP A 335 12.13 -16.83 -4.04
N GLY A 336 12.27 -15.55 -3.68
CA GLY A 336 13.56 -14.90 -3.41
C GLY A 336 14.17 -14.21 -4.62
N GLU A 337 13.71 -14.49 -5.83
CA GLU A 337 14.16 -13.79 -7.03
C GLU A 337 13.41 -12.49 -7.26
N PRO A 338 14.05 -11.47 -7.85
CA PRO A 338 13.39 -10.24 -8.25
C PRO A 338 12.24 -10.48 -9.23
N GLY A 339 11.14 -9.75 -9.04
CA GLY A 339 10.01 -9.84 -9.95
C GLY A 339 8.90 -8.87 -9.59
N VAL A 340 7.87 -8.83 -10.41
CA VAL A 340 6.70 -7.96 -10.19
C VAL A 340 5.65 -8.70 -9.39
N LEU A 341 5.17 -8.05 -8.34
CA LEU A 341 4.15 -8.61 -7.49
C LEU A 341 2.79 -8.64 -8.21
N ALA A 342 2.16 -9.79 -8.17
CA ALA A 342 0.78 -9.98 -8.57
C ALA A 342 0.00 -10.68 -7.45
N PHE A 343 -1.29 -10.43 -7.37
CA PHE A 343 -2.14 -11.04 -6.37
C PHE A 343 -3.50 -11.42 -6.90
N SER A 344 -4.16 -12.30 -6.17
CA SER A 344 -5.57 -12.62 -6.34
C SER A 344 -6.29 -12.53 -5.00
N HIS A 345 -7.43 -11.88 -4.97
CA HIS A 345 -8.29 -11.82 -3.79
C HIS A 345 -8.91 -13.18 -3.46
N ILE A 346 -8.94 -13.53 -2.18
CA ILE A 346 -9.65 -14.72 -1.68
C ILE A 346 -10.70 -14.27 -0.68
N ASP A 347 -11.94 -14.68 -0.88
CA ASP A 347 -13.07 -14.47 0.03
C ASP A 347 -13.58 -13.01 0.18
N TRP A 348 -13.20 -12.11 -0.70
CA TRP A 348 -13.77 -10.76 -0.78
C TRP A 348 -15.12 -10.74 -1.52
N ARG A 349 -15.96 -9.71 -1.26
CA ARG A 349 -17.28 -9.54 -1.91
C ARG A 349 -17.41 -8.24 -2.70
N GLY A 350 -16.73 -7.18 -2.31
CA GLY A 350 -16.72 -5.92 -3.05
C GLY A 350 -15.91 -6.02 -4.35
N THR A 351 -14.99 -5.11 -4.57
CA THR A 351 -14.04 -5.24 -5.70
C THR A 351 -13.19 -6.49 -5.52
N VAL A 352 -13.16 -7.33 -6.57
CA VAL A 352 -12.39 -8.58 -6.59
C VAL A 352 -11.49 -8.60 -7.81
N LEU A 353 -10.24 -8.99 -7.60
CA LEU A 353 -9.19 -9.06 -8.61
C LEU A 353 -8.54 -10.44 -8.57
N LEU A 354 -8.34 -11.06 -9.73
CA LEU A 354 -7.56 -12.29 -9.92
C LEU A 354 -6.34 -11.98 -10.77
N ARG A 355 -5.19 -12.53 -10.37
CA ARG A 355 -3.90 -12.36 -11.04
C ARG A 355 -3.63 -10.91 -11.43
N TYR A 356 -3.91 -10.00 -10.49
CA TYR A 356 -3.75 -8.58 -10.73
C TYR A 356 -2.29 -8.16 -10.69
N TRP A 357 -1.83 -7.61 -11.80
CA TRP A 357 -0.50 -7.06 -11.97
C TRP A 357 -0.40 -5.69 -11.28
N MET A 358 0.31 -5.63 -10.18
CA MET A 358 0.45 -4.40 -9.41
C MET A 358 1.38 -3.38 -10.10
N GLY A 359 2.32 -3.86 -10.88
CA GLY A 359 3.35 -3.05 -11.48
C GLY A 359 4.44 -2.63 -10.50
N ASP A 360 4.44 -3.17 -9.28
CA ASP A 360 5.51 -2.96 -8.30
C ASP A 360 6.56 -4.06 -8.46
N LEU A 361 7.79 -3.64 -8.77
CA LEU A 361 8.94 -4.52 -8.83
C LEU A 361 9.54 -4.67 -7.43
N ILE A 362 9.71 -5.89 -7.01
CA ILE A 362 10.34 -6.25 -5.75
C ILE A 362 11.77 -6.69 -6.05
N ALA A 363 12.71 -5.77 -5.91
CA ALA A 363 14.10 -6.05 -6.26
C ALA A 363 14.77 -7.02 -5.26
N GLY A 364 14.36 -7.01 -4.00
CA GLY A 364 14.79 -7.99 -3.00
C GLY A 364 14.05 -9.32 -3.07
N GLY A 365 13.08 -9.47 -4.01
CA GLY A 365 12.24 -10.66 -4.12
C GLY A 365 11.21 -10.79 -3.01
N VAL A 366 10.41 -11.85 -3.08
CA VAL A 366 9.52 -12.28 -2.00
C VAL A 366 10.01 -13.62 -1.50
N VAL A 367 10.39 -13.71 -0.23
CA VAL A 367 10.79 -14.96 0.40
C VAL A 367 9.63 -15.55 1.20
N TRP A 368 9.51 -16.86 1.22
CA TRP A 368 8.48 -17.53 2.01
C TRP A 368 9.15 -18.57 2.90
N GLU A 369 9.50 -18.16 4.09
CA GLU A 369 10.22 -18.95 5.09
C GLU A 369 9.81 -18.51 6.50
N LYS A 370 10.25 -19.25 7.51
CA LYS A 370 10.02 -18.85 8.90
C LYS A 370 10.81 -17.57 9.22
N CYS A 371 10.11 -16.51 9.58
CA CYS A 371 10.74 -15.25 9.95
C CYS A 371 11.60 -15.40 11.22
N SER A 372 12.84 -14.92 11.17
CA SER A 372 13.77 -14.97 12.31
C SER A 372 13.36 -14.04 13.47
N HIS A 373 12.56 -13.00 13.19
CA HIS A 373 12.12 -12.03 14.18
C HIS A 373 10.81 -12.47 14.88
N CYS A 374 9.70 -12.62 14.14
CA CYS A 374 8.41 -12.96 14.73
C CYS A 374 8.14 -14.48 14.84
N GLY A 375 8.95 -15.31 14.21
CA GLY A 375 8.78 -16.77 14.22
C GLY A 375 7.63 -17.32 13.39
N LEU A 376 6.88 -16.45 12.66
CA LEU A 376 5.79 -16.87 11.79
C LEU A 376 6.29 -17.22 10.39
N THR A 377 5.65 -18.19 9.76
CA THR A 377 5.88 -18.53 8.36
C THR A 377 4.85 -17.78 7.52
N MET A 378 5.28 -16.73 6.82
CA MET A 378 4.46 -15.91 5.92
C MET A 378 5.32 -15.48 4.74
N PRO A 379 4.73 -15.19 3.56
CA PRO A 379 5.51 -14.55 2.49
C PRO A 379 5.99 -13.18 2.98
N VAL A 380 7.28 -12.89 2.78
CA VAL A 380 7.92 -11.63 3.17
C VAL A 380 8.46 -10.93 1.94
N LEU A 381 7.95 -9.75 1.69
CA LEU A 381 8.40 -8.87 0.64
C LEU A 381 9.67 -8.15 1.12
N ARG A 382 10.75 -8.28 0.37
CA ARG A 382 12.04 -7.67 0.72
C ARG A 382 12.30 -6.42 -0.13
N PRO A 383 12.49 -5.26 0.50
CA PRO A 383 12.88 -4.04 -0.21
C PRO A 383 14.20 -4.21 -0.98
N PRO A 384 14.50 -3.34 -1.96
CA PRO A 384 13.70 -2.17 -2.35
C PRO A 384 12.51 -2.52 -3.24
N ILE A 385 11.44 -1.71 -3.09
CA ILE A 385 10.23 -1.79 -3.89
C ILE A 385 10.20 -0.63 -4.87
N GLY A 386 10.04 -0.92 -6.16
CA GLY A 386 9.97 0.10 -7.21
C GLY A 386 8.83 -0.14 -8.21
N ARG A 387 8.62 0.76 -9.17
CA ARG A 387 7.60 0.60 -10.23
C ARG A 387 8.18 0.00 -11.49
N ALA A 388 7.71 -1.18 -11.91
CA ALA A 388 8.23 -1.95 -13.04
C ALA A 388 8.22 -1.20 -14.40
N ARG A 389 7.35 -0.22 -14.59
CA ARG A 389 7.29 0.60 -15.82
C ARG A 389 7.78 2.05 -15.65
N ARG A 390 7.77 2.60 -14.41
CA ARG A 390 8.20 3.97 -14.11
C ARG A 390 9.55 4.07 -13.46
N ASP A 391 9.98 3.02 -12.79
CA ASP A 391 11.20 3.02 -11.99
C ASP A 391 12.38 2.40 -12.75
N PHE A 392 12.12 1.53 -13.76
CA PHE A 392 13.11 1.22 -14.77
C PHE A 392 12.91 2.10 -15.97
N THR A 393 13.87 2.95 -16.21
CA THR A 393 13.96 3.70 -17.45
C THR A 393 15.30 3.42 -18.12
N ARG A 394 15.36 3.51 -19.43
CA ARG A 394 16.64 3.52 -20.12
C ARG A 394 17.11 4.96 -20.21
N ILE A 395 18.21 5.26 -19.56
CA ILE A 395 18.84 6.58 -19.61
C ILE A 395 20.21 6.40 -20.25
N LYS A 396 20.44 7.10 -21.35
CA LYS A 396 21.71 7.01 -22.12
C LYS A 396 22.12 5.55 -22.44
N GLY A 397 21.12 4.68 -22.69
CA GLY A 397 21.34 3.26 -23.01
C GLY A 397 21.45 2.32 -21.80
N VAL A 398 21.57 2.85 -20.59
CA VAL A 398 21.63 2.06 -19.34
C VAL A 398 20.22 1.88 -18.78
N ARG A 399 19.89 0.66 -18.32
CA ARG A 399 18.64 0.38 -17.60
C ARG A 399 18.84 0.74 -16.13
N VAL A 400 18.13 1.74 -15.65
CA VAL A 400 18.29 2.30 -14.30
C VAL A 400 16.98 2.23 -13.55
N LEU A 401 17.04 1.82 -12.29
CA LEU A 401 15.95 2.02 -11.33
C LEU A 401 15.94 3.48 -10.84
N LEU A 402 14.79 4.15 -10.94
CA LEU A 402 14.70 5.55 -10.48
C LEU A 402 14.93 5.68 -8.96
N THR A 403 14.67 4.63 -8.20
CA THR A 403 14.99 4.56 -6.75
C THR A 403 16.49 4.58 -6.48
N GLU A 404 17.33 4.13 -7.42
CA GLU A 404 18.79 4.21 -7.29
C GLU A 404 19.27 5.66 -7.27
N PHE A 405 18.61 6.56 -8.01
CA PHE A 405 18.89 7.99 -7.91
C PHE A 405 18.61 8.54 -6.50
N GLN A 406 17.50 8.12 -5.89
CA GLN A 406 17.16 8.56 -4.54
C GLN A 406 18.17 8.06 -3.52
N ASN A 407 18.52 6.78 -3.59
CA ASN A 407 19.47 6.16 -2.68
C ASN A 407 20.87 6.78 -2.85
N ALA A 408 21.32 6.95 -4.08
CA ALA A 408 22.59 7.60 -4.39
C ALA A 408 22.69 9.00 -3.77
N LEU A 409 21.68 9.84 -3.99
CA LEU A 409 21.71 11.23 -3.54
C LEU A 409 21.56 11.37 -2.01
N ARG A 410 20.88 10.44 -1.33
CA ARG A 410 20.79 10.39 0.13
C ARG A 410 22.13 10.05 0.80
N ARG A 411 23.04 9.35 0.12
CA ARG A 411 24.38 9.01 0.58
C ARG A 411 25.40 10.14 0.41
N VAL A 412 25.04 11.20 -0.32
CA VAL A 412 25.96 12.32 -0.52
C VAL A 412 25.96 13.22 0.71
N GLU A 413 27.11 13.31 1.37
CA GLU A 413 27.30 14.21 2.51
C GLU A 413 27.08 15.67 2.10
N GLY A 414 26.41 16.44 2.94
CA GLY A 414 26.10 17.84 2.68
C GLY A 414 24.84 18.11 1.84
N VAL A 415 24.15 17.06 1.35
CA VAL A 415 22.85 17.20 0.70
C VAL A 415 21.75 17.26 1.76
N GLU A 416 20.94 18.33 1.75
CA GLU A 416 19.75 18.47 2.58
C GLU A 416 18.52 17.87 1.88
N SER A 417 18.25 18.31 0.65
CA SER A 417 17.14 17.83 -0.17
C SER A 417 17.54 17.86 -1.65
N PHE A 418 16.81 17.11 -2.49
CA PHE A 418 17.10 17.02 -3.92
C PHE A 418 15.86 16.71 -4.74
N GLN A 419 15.94 16.99 -6.05
CA GLN A 419 15.04 16.44 -7.07
C GLN A 419 15.84 16.11 -8.33
N VAL A 420 15.55 14.96 -8.94
CA VAL A 420 16.11 14.55 -10.24
C VAL A 420 15.03 14.70 -11.31
N ILE A 421 15.37 15.35 -12.41
CA ILE A 421 14.52 15.44 -13.62
C ILE A 421 15.24 14.76 -14.75
N ILE A 422 14.58 13.76 -15.36
CA ILE A 422 15.01 13.10 -16.57
C ILE A 422 14.19 13.71 -17.71
N THR A 423 14.88 14.22 -18.73
CA THR A 423 14.27 14.86 -19.90
C THR A 423 15.06 14.53 -21.14
N ARG A 424 14.72 15.13 -22.27
CA ARG A 424 15.48 15.06 -23.53
C ARG A 424 16.15 16.39 -23.84
N GLU A 425 17.21 16.35 -24.63
CA GLU A 425 17.89 17.56 -25.10
C GLU A 425 16.99 18.41 -25.98
N ASP A 426 16.20 17.76 -26.85
CA ASP A 426 15.08 18.33 -27.58
C ASP A 426 13.81 17.61 -27.14
N GLU A 427 12.92 18.30 -26.44
CA GLU A 427 11.65 17.74 -25.90
C GLU A 427 10.68 17.32 -27.01
N GLY A 428 10.81 17.84 -28.22
CA GLY A 428 10.00 17.50 -29.40
C GLY A 428 10.51 16.29 -30.19
N ASP A 429 11.75 15.85 -29.98
CA ASP A 429 12.37 14.73 -30.69
C ASP A 429 12.55 13.49 -29.81
N GLN A 430 11.80 12.42 -30.13
CA GLN A 430 11.88 11.15 -29.42
C GLN A 430 13.25 10.45 -29.54
N ALA A 431 14.03 10.76 -30.55
CA ALA A 431 15.39 10.24 -30.75
C ALA A 431 16.49 11.11 -30.11
N SER A 432 16.10 12.25 -29.52
CA SER A 432 17.04 13.16 -28.88
C SER A 432 17.67 12.52 -27.64
N ARG A 433 18.88 12.98 -27.31
CA ARG A 433 19.68 12.48 -26.19
C ARG A 433 19.01 12.75 -24.86
N ASP A 434 19.02 11.75 -23.99
CA ASP A 434 18.56 11.87 -22.60
C ASP A 434 19.42 12.82 -21.80
N ARG A 435 18.78 13.64 -20.95
CA ARG A 435 19.41 14.53 -19.98
C ARG A 435 18.95 14.22 -18.57
N VAL A 436 19.89 14.25 -17.64
CA VAL A 436 19.67 14.10 -16.20
C VAL A 436 20.03 15.41 -15.50
N LEU A 437 19.03 16.09 -14.98
CA LEU A 437 19.17 17.35 -14.24
C LEU A 437 18.96 17.06 -12.76
N VAL A 438 19.88 17.51 -11.90
CA VAL A 438 19.82 17.28 -10.45
C VAL A 438 19.74 18.64 -9.75
N TYR A 439 18.67 18.86 -9.01
CA TYR A 439 18.47 20.02 -8.16
C TYR A 439 18.75 19.63 -6.72
N VAL A 440 19.62 20.35 -6.03
CA VAL A 440 20.09 20.01 -4.67
C VAL A 440 20.02 21.22 -3.79
N SER A 441 19.58 21.05 -2.55
CA SER A 441 19.82 22.01 -1.48
C SER A 441 20.90 21.51 -0.52
N LEU A 442 21.69 22.44 0.00
CA LEU A 442 22.83 22.13 0.86
C LEU A 442 22.45 22.19 2.35
N GLN A 443 23.02 21.30 3.12
CA GLN A 443 23.03 21.44 4.58
C GLN A 443 23.81 22.70 5.00
N PRO A 444 23.48 23.34 6.12
CA PRO A 444 24.22 24.48 6.62
C PRO A 444 25.71 24.17 6.77
N GLY A 445 26.55 24.98 6.10
CA GLY A 445 28.00 24.83 6.14
C GLY A 445 28.61 23.80 5.19
N ALA A 446 27.80 23.13 4.37
CA ALA A 446 28.30 22.20 3.36
C ALA A 446 29.05 22.94 2.22
N ASP A 447 30.13 22.36 1.76
CA ASP A 447 30.92 22.87 0.62
C ASP A 447 30.23 22.47 -0.69
N GLU A 448 29.88 23.48 -1.50
CA GLU A 448 29.14 23.27 -2.75
C GLU A 448 29.90 22.39 -3.76
N GLU A 449 31.21 22.59 -3.89
CA GLU A 449 32.04 21.84 -4.84
C GLU A 449 32.16 20.38 -4.43
N MET A 450 32.35 20.12 -3.14
CA MET A 450 32.38 18.77 -2.58
C MET A 450 31.05 18.03 -2.83
N VAL A 451 29.93 18.72 -2.65
CA VAL A 451 28.60 18.14 -2.91
C VAL A 451 28.41 17.84 -4.39
N ARG A 452 28.83 18.73 -5.32
CA ARG A 452 28.76 18.48 -6.77
C ARG A 452 29.56 17.25 -7.20
N VAL A 453 30.77 17.13 -6.68
CA VAL A 453 31.64 15.96 -6.91
C VAL A 453 31.01 14.70 -6.33
N GLY A 454 30.49 14.78 -5.10
CA GLY A 454 29.80 13.67 -4.42
C GLY A 454 28.58 13.19 -5.19
N VAL A 455 27.70 14.09 -5.63
CA VAL A 455 26.53 13.79 -6.46
C VAL A 455 26.92 13.06 -7.75
N THR A 456 27.91 13.60 -8.49
CA THR A 456 28.36 12.99 -9.73
C THR A 456 28.94 11.60 -9.52
N ARG A 457 29.78 11.45 -8.50
CA ARG A 457 30.42 10.18 -8.16
C ARG A 457 29.37 9.14 -7.75
N GLN A 458 28.45 9.51 -6.85
CA GLN A 458 27.50 8.57 -6.28
C GLN A 458 26.47 8.11 -7.32
N LEU A 459 25.96 9.01 -8.16
CA LEU A 459 25.08 8.64 -9.27
C LEU A 459 25.75 7.72 -10.29
N LYS A 460 27.05 7.96 -10.56
CA LYS A 460 27.79 7.07 -11.46
C LYS A 460 28.05 5.69 -10.87
N MET A 461 28.22 5.59 -9.55
CA MET A 461 28.47 4.33 -8.85
C MET A 461 27.18 3.51 -8.70
N ASP A 462 26.09 4.13 -8.28
CA ASP A 462 24.86 3.41 -7.89
C ASP A 462 23.87 3.28 -9.06
N ALA A 463 23.74 4.32 -9.90
CA ALA A 463 22.80 4.35 -11.02
C ALA A 463 23.46 4.20 -12.39
N GLU A 464 24.78 4.07 -12.47
CA GLU A 464 25.57 4.02 -13.70
C GLU A 464 25.34 5.20 -14.67
N VAL A 465 24.75 6.29 -14.19
CA VAL A 465 24.39 7.47 -14.96
C VAL A 465 25.07 8.72 -14.39
N SER A 466 25.72 9.49 -15.27
CA SER A 466 26.27 10.79 -14.89
C SER A 466 25.23 11.89 -15.13
N PRO A 467 25.06 12.84 -14.16
CA PRO A 467 24.20 13.99 -14.36
C PRO A 467 24.75 14.90 -15.45
N ASP A 468 23.87 15.50 -16.26
CA ASP A 468 24.25 16.52 -17.26
C ASP A 468 24.32 17.91 -16.64
N ARG A 469 23.57 18.14 -15.56
CA ARG A 469 23.57 19.41 -14.82
C ARG A 469 23.22 19.18 -13.36
N ILE A 470 23.97 19.86 -12.48
CA ILE A 470 23.68 19.91 -11.04
C ILE A 470 23.45 21.38 -10.69
N GLU A 471 22.29 21.70 -10.14
CA GLU A 471 21.92 23.03 -9.69
C GLU A 471 21.75 23.06 -8.17
N ILE A 472 22.49 23.97 -7.53
CA ILE A 472 22.34 24.23 -6.11
C ILE A 472 21.27 25.31 -5.95
N GLU A 473 20.20 24.98 -5.24
CA GLU A 473 19.07 25.85 -5.01
C GLU A 473 18.81 26.02 -3.49
N LYS A 474 18.09 27.07 -3.11
CA LYS A 474 17.67 27.26 -1.71
C LYS A 474 16.75 26.11 -1.27
N PRO A 475 16.80 25.65 -0.01
CA PRO A 475 16.00 24.53 0.49
C PRO A 475 14.51 24.64 0.14
N LYS A 476 13.90 25.79 0.39
CA LYS A 476 12.49 26.04 0.10
C LYS A 476 12.13 25.89 -1.39
N LYS A 477 13.08 26.16 -2.29
CA LYS A 477 12.83 26.05 -3.73
C LYS A 477 12.85 24.60 -4.18
N VAL A 478 13.78 23.78 -3.65
CA VAL A 478 13.81 22.32 -3.91
C VAL A 478 12.57 21.66 -3.31
N GLU A 479 12.19 22.06 -2.08
CA GLU A 479 10.99 21.56 -1.41
C GLU A 479 9.70 21.86 -2.22
N ASN A 480 9.54 23.09 -2.73
CA ASN A 480 8.40 23.44 -3.59
C ASN A 480 8.34 22.56 -4.84
N ARG A 481 9.47 22.27 -5.49
CA ARG A 481 9.54 21.37 -6.65
C ARG A 481 9.05 19.96 -6.33
N LEU A 482 9.42 19.43 -5.15
CA LEU A 482 9.04 18.07 -4.72
C LEU A 482 7.53 17.88 -4.64
N PHE A 483 6.79 18.92 -4.26
CA PHE A 483 5.35 18.84 -4.05
C PHE A 483 4.51 19.55 -5.11
N GLU A 484 5.14 20.13 -6.14
CA GLU A 484 4.48 20.94 -7.18
C GLU A 484 3.36 20.16 -7.91
N ARG A 485 3.60 18.90 -8.25
CA ARG A 485 2.69 18.10 -9.06
C ARG A 485 1.56 17.45 -8.26
N THR A 486 1.85 16.92 -7.08
CA THR A 486 0.90 16.10 -6.32
C THR A 486 0.38 16.80 -5.07
N GLY A 487 1.14 17.72 -4.52
CA GLY A 487 0.85 18.42 -3.28
C GLY A 487 0.78 17.53 -2.02
N LEU A 488 1.03 16.23 -2.14
CA LEU A 488 0.88 15.22 -1.08
C LEU A 488 2.07 14.27 -0.97
N LYS A 489 2.69 13.89 -2.08
CA LYS A 489 3.86 13.02 -2.13
C LYS A 489 5.01 13.76 -2.78
N ALA A 490 6.21 13.53 -2.27
CA ALA A 490 7.41 14.12 -2.85
C ALA A 490 7.80 13.40 -4.16
N ASP A 491 7.91 14.17 -5.24
CA ASP A 491 8.38 13.69 -6.53
C ASP A 491 9.91 13.81 -6.60
N TRP A 492 10.63 12.88 -5.97
CA TRP A 492 12.09 12.87 -5.90
C TRP A 492 12.76 12.69 -7.27
N VAL A 493 12.16 11.87 -8.14
CA VAL A 493 12.62 11.62 -9.50
C VAL A 493 11.44 11.76 -10.45
N VAL A 494 11.57 12.63 -11.44
CA VAL A 494 10.53 12.91 -12.43
C VAL A 494 11.09 12.60 -13.82
N ASP A 495 10.55 11.58 -14.47
CA ASP A 495 10.82 11.33 -15.90
C ASP A 495 9.81 12.12 -16.74
N LYS A 496 10.27 13.14 -17.42
CA LYS A 496 9.45 14.01 -18.30
C LYS A 496 9.43 13.54 -19.77
N ARG A 497 10.15 12.46 -20.07
CA ARG A 497 10.12 11.88 -21.41
C ARG A 497 8.82 11.11 -21.57
N GLU A 498 7.81 11.71 -22.14
CA GLU A 498 6.55 11.02 -22.46
C GLU A 498 6.82 9.87 -23.45
N PHE A 499 6.26 8.70 -23.11
CA PHE A 499 6.29 7.50 -23.94
C PHE A 499 4.92 7.27 -24.57
#